data_03ab362e5d99f437f3777dc5e56da8c0
#
_entry.id   03ab362e5d99f437f3777dc5e56da8c0
#
_cell.length_a   1.000
_cell.length_b   1.000
_cell.length_c   1.000
_cell.angle_alpha   90.00
_cell.angle_beta   90.00
_cell.angle_gamma   90.00
#
_symmetry.space_group_name_H-M   'P 1'
#
loop_
_entity.id
_entity.type
_entity.pdbx_description
1 polymer ?
#
loop_
_entity_poly.entity_id
_entity_poly.type
_entity_poly.pdbx_seq_one_letter_code
_entity_poly.pdbx_strand_id
1 'polypeptide(L)'
;VMVDLCGPKIRLSEIEGGSLDLITGDTVDFVRGISPGNARELTCSYDGFIDDVEVDEPVYINDGAVRLTVTKKTSDRVTCAIDVGGTISSRKGINLPGTRISSPALTDKDVRDLEFGVGLGADIFALSFVRSADEVKDLRSRLKALGSEAQIVAKIEKPQALKDLEAIIEASDAVMVAR
;
A
#
# COMPACT_ATOMS: atom_id res chain seq x y z
N VAL A 1 -7.85 -12.51 -20.20
CA VAL A 1 -7.80 -11.15 -19.64
C VAL A 1 -7.35 -11.22 -18.19
N MET A 2 -6.40 -10.36 -17.78
CA MET A 2 -5.96 -10.28 -16.39
C MET A 2 -6.49 -9.00 -15.73
N VAL A 3 -7.07 -9.14 -14.55
CA VAL A 3 -7.48 -8.02 -13.67
C VAL A 3 -6.41 -7.86 -12.59
N ASP A 4 -5.84 -6.67 -12.47
CA ASP A 4 -4.87 -6.32 -11.40
C ASP A 4 -5.61 -5.65 -10.25
N LEU A 5 -5.75 -6.37 -9.13
CA LEU A 5 -6.34 -5.87 -7.90
C LEU A 5 -5.32 -4.99 -7.18
N CYS A 6 -5.67 -3.71 -7.01
CA CYS A 6 -4.73 -2.67 -6.55
C CYS A 6 -4.18 -2.91 -5.14
N GLY A 7 -4.96 -3.59 -4.28
CA GLY A 7 -4.63 -3.73 -2.88
C GLY A 7 -4.63 -2.39 -2.10
N PRO A 8 -4.13 -2.40 -0.86
CA PRO A 8 -4.09 -1.21 0.00
C PRO A 8 -2.99 -0.23 -0.43
N LYS A 9 -3.16 0.41 -1.59
CA LYS A 9 -2.22 1.40 -2.10
C LYS A 9 -2.33 2.70 -1.31
N ILE A 10 -1.31 2.99 -0.53
CA ILE A 10 -1.24 4.21 0.28
C ILE A 10 -0.78 5.37 -0.61
N ARG A 11 -1.48 6.50 -0.54
CA ARG A 11 -1.16 7.70 -1.30
C ARG A 11 -1.24 8.94 -0.43
N LEU A 12 -0.41 9.93 -0.73
CA LEU A 12 -0.62 11.29 -0.21
C LEU A 12 -2.02 11.79 -0.58
N SER A 13 -2.62 12.54 0.32
CA SER A 13 -3.81 13.34 -0.01
C SER A 13 -3.45 14.48 -0.96
N GLU A 14 -4.40 15.38 -1.23
CA GLU A 14 -4.12 16.59 -1.99
C GLU A 14 -3.07 17.45 -1.27
N ILE A 15 -2.29 18.21 -2.03
CA ILE A 15 -1.30 19.16 -1.52
C ILE A 15 -1.74 20.57 -1.94
N GLU A 16 -1.65 21.52 -1.03
CA GLU A 16 -1.92 22.94 -1.33
C GLU A 16 -1.03 23.40 -2.49
N GLY A 17 -1.65 23.99 -3.51
CA GLY A 17 -0.94 24.37 -4.73
C GLY A 17 -0.52 23.20 -5.64
N GLY A 18 -0.91 21.95 -5.31
CA GLY A 18 -0.67 20.74 -6.11
C GLY A 18 0.67 20.05 -5.86
N SER A 19 1.68 20.77 -5.38
CA SER A 19 3.01 20.23 -5.04
C SER A 19 3.71 21.10 -3.98
N LEU A 20 4.68 20.50 -3.29
CA LEU A 20 5.57 21.21 -2.38
C LEU A 20 6.96 20.57 -2.36
N ASP A 21 7.96 21.37 -1.97
CA ASP A 21 9.33 20.89 -1.79
C ASP A 21 9.58 20.58 -0.31
N LEU A 22 10.01 19.35 -0.04
CA LEU A 22 10.52 18.92 1.26
C LEU A 22 12.04 19.09 1.29
N ILE A 23 12.55 19.71 2.35
CA ILE A 23 13.97 20.06 2.47
C ILE A 23 14.66 19.04 3.37
N THR A 24 15.76 18.45 2.89
CA THR A 24 16.60 17.53 3.70
C THR A 24 17.03 18.19 5.01
N GLY A 25 16.85 17.49 6.11
CA GLY A 25 17.19 17.95 7.46
C GLY A 25 16.02 18.61 8.21
N ASP A 26 14.94 18.96 7.53
CA ASP A 26 13.71 19.44 8.16
C ASP A 26 12.85 18.26 8.67
N THR A 27 11.70 18.59 9.24
CA THR A 27 10.69 17.62 9.68
C THR A 27 9.33 17.92 9.07
N VAL A 28 8.50 16.89 8.92
CA VAL A 28 7.11 16.98 8.50
C VAL A 28 6.26 16.04 9.33
N ASP A 29 5.05 16.45 9.68
CA ASP A 29 4.08 15.63 10.41
C ASP A 29 3.09 14.96 9.46
N PHE A 30 2.82 13.67 9.66
CA PHE A 30 1.59 13.05 9.18
C PHE A 30 0.52 13.14 10.26
N VAL A 31 -0.66 13.63 9.89
CA VAL A 31 -1.78 13.81 10.81
C VAL A 31 -3.01 13.04 10.35
N ARG A 32 -3.94 12.76 11.28
CA ARG A 32 -5.19 12.07 10.95
C ARG A 32 -6.12 12.94 10.11
N GLY A 33 -6.96 12.26 9.35
CA GLY A 33 -7.99 12.88 8.53
C GLY A 33 -7.56 13.06 7.09
N ILE A 34 -8.40 13.75 6.32
CA ILE A 34 -8.17 14.07 4.91
C ILE A 34 -8.23 15.59 4.78
N SER A 35 -7.08 16.21 4.64
CA SER A 35 -6.94 17.64 4.37
C SER A 35 -5.82 17.87 3.36
N PRO A 36 -5.81 18.97 2.61
CA PRO A 36 -4.68 19.32 1.78
C PRO A 36 -3.41 19.46 2.63
N GLY A 37 -2.36 18.73 2.22
CA GLY A 37 -1.06 18.78 2.87
C GLY A 37 -0.33 20.10 2.57
N ASN A 38 0.54 20.50 3.48
CA ASN A 38 1.42 21.65 3.36
C ASN A 38 2.82 21.29 3.88
N ALA A 39 3.72 22.28 3.94
CA ALA A 39 5.12 22.07 4.35
C ALA A 39 5.30 21.58 5.80
N ARG A 40 4.27 21.61 6.63
CA ARG A 40 4.31 21.18 8.04
C ARG A 40 3.52 19.88 8.28
N GLU A 41 2.37 19.72 7.61
CA GLU A 41 1.44 18.64 7.86
C GLU A 41 1.03 17.98 6.54
N LEU A 42 1.09 16.67 6.50
CA LEU A 42 0.65 15.81 5.41
C LEU A 42 -0.46 14.88 5.91
N THR A 43 -1.31 14.47 5.01
CA THR A 43 -2.28 13.40 5.23
C THR A 43 -2.18 12.36 4.12
N CYS A 44 -2.70 11.17 4.36
CA CYS A 44 -2.68 10.10 3.37
C CYS A 44 -4.01 9.32 3.35
N SER A 45 -4.18 8.51 2.31
CA SER A 45 -5.38 7.71 2.07
C SER A 45 -5.52 6.49 2.99
N TYR A 46 -4.61 6.29 3.93
CA TYR A 46 -4.59 5.16 4.83
C TYR A 46 -4.86 5.60 6.27
N ASP A 47 -6.06 5.36 6.75
CA ASP A 47 -6.48 5.78 8.10
C ASP A 47 -5.64 5.16 9.22
N GLY A 48 -5.14 3.91 9.02
CA GLY A 48 -4.27 3.20 9.94
C GLY A 48 -2.81 3.68 9.97
N PHE A 49 -2.43 4.67 9.14
CA PHE A 49 -1.04 5.10 9.01
C PHE A 49 -0.39 5.41 10.35
N ILE A 50 -1.06 6.24 11.17
CA ILE A 50 -0.54 6.67 12.48
C ILE A 50 -0.47 5.50 13.47
N ASP A 51 -1.40 4.55 13.38
CA ASP A 51 -1.47 3.43 14.30
C ASP A 51 -0.41 2.36 13.98
N ASP A 52 -0.13 2.14 12.71
CA ASP A 52 0.71 1.04 12.24
C ASP A 52 2.21 1.38 12.17
N VAL A 53 2.59 2.64 11.86
CA VAL A 53 4.01 3.00 11.79
C VAL A 53 4.64 3.11 13.17
N GLU A 54 5.93 2.74 13.28
CA GLU A 54 6.69 2.84 14.53
C GLU A 54 7.88 3.79 14.36
N VAL A 55 8.42 4.26 15.51
CA VAL A 55 9.64 5.09 15.52
C VAL A 55 10.79 4.32 14.88
N ASP A 56 11.66 5.02 14.18
CA ASP A 56 12.78 4.52 13.38
C ASP A 56 12.39 3.78 12.08
N GLU A 57 11.09 3.68 11.76
CA GLU A 57 10.67 3.11 10.48
C GLU A 57 10.78 4.12 9.32
N PRO A 58 11.18 3.64 8.13
CA PRO A 58 11.25 4.46 6.93
C PRO A 58 9.88 4.68 6.29
N VAL A 59 9.67 5.90 5.80
CA VAL A 59 8.52 6.29 4.98
C VAL A 59 9.03 6.82 3.64
N TYR A 60 8.71 6.15 2.54
CA TYR A 60 9.14 6.52 1.21
C TYR A 60 7.99 7.11 0.42
N ILE A 61 8.23 8.23 -0.24
CA ILE A 61 7.26 8.91 -1.10
C ILE A 61 7.79 8.93 -2.54
N ASN A 62 6.89 8.81 -3.51
CA ASN A 62 7.21 8.84 -4.94
C ASN A 62 8.31 7.82 -5.30
N ASP A 63 8.02 6.54 -5.00
CA ASP A 63 8.89 5.38 -5.25
C ASP A 63 10.29 5.50 -4.62
N GLY A 64 10.39 6.21 -3.49
CA GLY A 64 11.64 6.40 -2.74
C GLY A 64 12.49 7.58 -3.22
N ALA A 65 11.97 8.43 -4.11
CA ALA A 65 12.62 9.69 -4.48
C ALA A 65 12.73 10.64 -3.28
N VAL A 66 11.72 10.65 -2.40
CA VAL A 66 11.75 11.33 -1.10
C VAL A 66 11.73 10.27 0.00
N ARG A 67 12.63 10.41 0.97
CA ARG A 67 12.80 9.45 2.07
C ARG A 67 12.71 10.17 3.41
N LEU A 68 11.90 9.59 4.26
CA LEU A 68 11.66 10.08 5.61
C LEU A 68 11.90 8.95 6.61
N THR A 69 12.25 9.32 7.85
CA THR A 69 12.31 8.39 8.98
C THR A 69 11.40 8.90 10.10
N VAL A 70 10.57 8.02 10.66
CA VAL A 70 9.71 8.35 11.80
C VAL A 70 10.58 8.62 13.03
N THR A 71 10.44 9.82 13.63
CA THR A 71 11.20 10.24 14.81
C THR A 71 10.35 10.32 16.06
N LYS A 72 9.05 10.54 15.91
CA LYS A 72 8.11 10.63 17.04
C LYS A 72 6.72 10.20 16.62
N LYS A 73 6.00 9.56 17.53
CA LYS A 73 4.61 9.12 17.36
C LYS A 73 3.78 9.54 18.56
N THR A 74 2.57 9.98 18.29
CA THR A 74 1.50 10.21 19.28
C THR A 74 0.21 9.55 18.78
N SER A 75 -0.90 9.70 19.49
CA SER A 75 -2.19 9.13 19.08
C SER A 75 -2.79 9.77 17.83
N ASP A 76 -2.35 10.98 17.45
CA ASP A 76 -2.96 11.79 16.39
C ASP A 76 -1.98 12.21 15.30
N ARG A 77 -0.68 12.03 15.49
CA ARG A 77 0.37 12.41 14.53
C ARG A 77 1.62 11.56 14.59
N VAL A 78 2.33 11.55 13.49
CA VAL A 78 3.66 10.96 13.33
C VAL A 78 4.58 12.03 12.75
N THR A 79 5.65 12.38 13.50
CA THR A 79 6.69 13.30 13.03
C THR A 79 7.79 12.52 12.31
N CYS A 80 8.13 12.94 11.12
CA CYS A 80 9.18 12.33 10.30
C CYS A 80 10.31 13.34 10.06
N ALA A 81 11.56 12.90 10.21
CA ALA A 81 12.72 13.62 9.69
C ALA A 81 12.81 13.40 8.17
N ILE A 82 13.24 14.40 7.45
CA ILE A 82 13.43 14.35 6.00
C ILE A 82 14.89 13.98 5.71
N ASP A 83 15.13 12.70 5.41
CA ASP A 83 16.49 12.20 5.12
C ASP A 83 16.93 12.57 3.71
N VAL A 84 16.02 12.45 2.74
CA VAL A 84 16.21 12.86 1.36
C VAL A 84 15.00 13.66 0.93
N GLY A 85 15.20 14.94 0.76
CA GLY A 85 14.19 15.90 0.31
C GLY A 85 13.91 15.81 -1.19
N GLY A 86 12.93 16.59 -1.64
CA GLY A 86 12.55 16.71 -3.05
C GLY A 86 11.11 17.15 -3.21
N THR A 87 10.70 17.33 -4.45
CA THR A 87 9.33 17.73 -4.78
C THR A 87 8.37 16.56 -4.65
N ILE A 88 7.34 16.73 -3.82
CA ILE A 88 6.19 15.81 -3.74
C ILE A 88 4.96 16.50 -4.33
N SER A 89 4.03 15.71 -4.86
CA SER A 89 2.77 16.22 -5.40
C SER A 89 1.58 15.39 -4.92
N SER A 90 0.39 15.94 -5.09
CA SER A 90 -0.87 15.28 -4.73
C SER A 90 -0.92 13.85 -5.25
N ARG A 91 -1.47 12.93 -4.46
CA ARG A 91 -1.74 11.53 -4.79
C ARG A 91 -0.50 10.67 -5.08
N LYS A 92 0.70 11.13 -4.77
CA LYS A 92 1.91 10.30 -4.88
C LYS A 92 1.85 9.11 -3.93
N GLY A 93 2.40 7.97 -4.39
CA GLY A 93 2.47 6.74 -3.61
C GLY A 93 3.33 6.92 -2.36
N ILE A 94 2.89 6.29 -1.27
CA ILE A 94 3.66 6.12 -0.04
C ILE A 94 3.98 4.64 0.11
N ASN A 95 5.24 4.31 0.34
CA ASN A 95 5.70 2.98 0.67
C ASN A 95 6.20 2.93 2.11
N LEU A 96 5.77 1.91 2.84
CA LEU A 96 6.13 1.61 4.22
C LEU A 96 6.82 0.24 4.25
N PRO A 97 8.12 0.15 3.96
CA PRO A 97 8.77 -1.15 3.75
C PRO A 97 8.91 -1.96 5.04
N GLY A 98 9.05 -1.32 6.19
CA GLY A 98 9.18 -1.96 7.51
C GLY A 98 7.85 -2.25 8.20
N THR A 99 6.83 -1.46 7.90
CA THR A 99 5.57 -1.41 8.64
C THR A 99 4.67 -2.61 8.35
N ARG A 100 4.14 -3.21 9.41
CA ARG A 100 3.07 -4.20 9.30
C ARG A 100 1.72 -3.49 9.17
N ILE A 101 1.27 -3.31 7.93
CA ILE A 101 -0.01 -2.67 7.62
C ILE A 101 -1.17 -3.55 8.10
N SER A 102 -2.07 -3.02 8.91
CA SER A 102 -3.25 -3.71 9.45
C SER A 102 -4.40 -3.85 8.43
N SER A 103 -4.38 -3.05 7.35
CA SER A 103 -5.37 -3.15 6.27
C SER A 103 -5.36 -4.52 5.61
N PRO A 104 -6.53 -5.10 5.28
CA PRO A 104 -6.60 -6.34 4.52
C PRO A 104 -5.96 -6.19 3.12
N ALA A 105 -5.46 -7.30 2.56
CA ALA A 105 -4.87 -7.32 1.22
C ALA A 105 -5.91 -6.96 0.14
N LEU A 106 -7.16 -7.42 0.31
CA LEU A 106 -8.30 -7.06 -0.52
C LEU A 106 -9.07 -5.91 0.15
N THR A 107 -9.03 -4.74 -0.46
CA THR A 107 -9.85 -3.60 -0.04
C THR A 107 -11.31 -3.77 -0.51
N ASP A 108 -12.24 -2.97 0.04
CA ASP A 108 -13.63 -2.96 -0.45
C ASP A 108 -13.72 -2.62 -1.94
N LYS A 109 -12.78 -1.82 -2.45
CA LYS A 109 -12.69 -1.56 -3.89
C LYS A 109 -12.29 -2.82 -4.64
N ASP A 110 -11.28 -3.55 -4.16
CA ASP A 110 -10.82 -4.77 -4.82
C ASP A 110 -11.91 -5.84 -4.84
N VAL A 111 -12.74 -5.92 -3.81
CA VAL A 111 -13.89 -6.84 -3.79
C VAL A 111 -14.89 -6.49 -4.90
N ARG A 112 -15.22 -5.20 -5.09
CA ARG A 112 -16.08 -4.77 -6.20
C ARG A 112 -15.44 -5.00 -7.57
N ASP A 113 -14.14 -4.72 -7.70
CA ASP A 113 -13.40 -4.95 -8.94
C ASP A 113 -13.32 -6.47 -9.26
N LEU A 114 -13.19 -7.31 -8.23
CA LEU A 114 -13.24 -8.77 -8.36
C LEU A 114 -14.58 -9.24 -8.91
N GLU A 115 -15.70 -8.81 -8.32
CA GLU A 115 -17.05 -9.16 -8.76
C GLU A 115 -17.28 -8.70 -10.21
N PHE A 116 -16.87 -7.48 -10.54
CA PHE A 116 -16.96 -6.93 -11.90
C PHE A 116 -16.11 -7.73 -12.89
N GLY A 117 -14.86 -8.04 -12.53
CA GLY A 117 -13.95 -8.82 -13.37
C GLY A 117 -14.46 -10.24 -13.64
N VAL A 118 -15.02 -10.92 -12.62
CA VAL A 118 -15.66 -12.22 -12.79
C VAL A 118 -16.86 -12.12 -13.73
N GLY A 119 -17.70 -11.09 -13.58
CA GLY A 119 -18.84 -10.83 -14.46
C GLY A 119 -18.45 -10.60 -15.93
N LEU A 120 -17.24 -10.12 -16.20
CA LEU A 120 -16.67 -9.96 -17.55
C LEU A 120 -15.96 -11.21 -18.08
N GLY A 121 -15.86 -12.28 -17.30
CA GLY A 121 -15.16 -13.51 -17.66
C GLY A 121 -13.63 -13.36 -17.65
N ALA A 122 -13.07 -12.60 -16.71
CA ALA A 122 -11.62 -12.51 -16.57
C ALA A 122 -10.99 -13.89 -16.26
N ASP A 123 -9.87 -14.19 -16.90
CA ASP A 123 -9.18 -15.47 -16.78
C ASP A 123 -8.22 -15.51 -15.60
N ILE A 124 -7.69 -14.34 -15.20
CA ILE A 124 -6.62 -14.21 -14.22
C ILE A 124 -6.90 -13.01 -13.30
N PHE A 125 -6.66 -13.17 -12.00
CA PHE A 125 -6.63 -12.08 -11.03
C PHE A 125 -5.24 -11.97 -10.41
N ALA A 126 -4.61 -10.81 -10.53
CA ALA A 126 -3.35 -10.51 -9.86
C ALA A 126 -3.63 -9.81 -8.53
N LEU A 127 -3.10 -10.36 -7.43
CA LEU A 127 -3.24 -9.82 -6.08
C LEU A 127 -1.99 -9.02 -5.72
N SER A 128 -2.13 -7.71 -5.54
CA SER A 128 -1.04 -6.81 -5.17
C SER A 128 -0.72 -6.88 -3.67
N PHE A 129 0.53 -6.60 -3.33
CA PHE A 129 1.03 -6.49 -1.95
C PHE A 129 0.80 -7.72 -1.09
N VAL A 130 0.88 -8.92 -1.66
CA VAL A 130 0.75 -10.19 -0.93
C VAL A 130 1.79 -10.28 0.18
N ARG A 131 1.35 -10.71 1.39
CA ARG A 131 2.19 -10.87 2.59
C ARG A 131 2.19 -12.30 3.11
N SER A 132 1.12 -13.06 2.83
CA SER A 132 0.97 -14.46 3.28
C SER A 132 0.12 -15.29 2.33
N ALA A 133 0.23 -16.61 2.44
CA ALA A 133 -0.60 -17.56 1.71
C ALA A 133 -2.10 -17.43 2.04
N ASP A 134 -2.44 -16.99 3.24
CA ASP A 134 -3.83 -16.85 3.65
C ASP A 134 -4.57 -15.77 2.87
N GLU A 135 -3.86 -14.70 2.44
CA GLU A 135 -4.44 -13.67 1.58
C GLU A 135 -4.76 -14.21 0.18
N VAL A 136 -3.93 -15.11 -0.35
CA VAL A 136 -4.16 -15.80 -1.64
C VAL A 136 -5.35 -16.75 -1.51
N LYS A 137 -5.43 -17.49 -0.40
CA LYS A 137 -6.55 -18.41 -0.12
C LYS A 137 -7.88 -17.68 0.07
N ASP A 138 -7.87 -16.47 0.68
CA ASP A 138 -9.08 -15.63 0.78
C ASP A 138 -9.57 -15.23 -0.62
N LEU A 139 -8.69 -14.73 -1.49
CA LEU A 139 -9.05 -14.45 -2.88
C LEU A 139 -9.60 -15.69 -3.60
N ARG A 140 -8.95 -16.86 -3.45
CA ARG A 140 -9.40 -18.12 -4.02
C ARG A 140 -10.81 -18.50 -3.55
N SER A 141 -11.09 -18.31 -2.26
CA SER A 141 -12.39 -18.61 -1.67
C SER A 141 -13.48 -17.70 -2.23
N ARG A 142 -13.17 -16.41 -2.44
CA ARG A 142 -14.09 -15.43 -3.03
C ARG A 142 -14.38 -15.74 -4.51
N LEU A 143 -13.36 -16.11 -5.29
CA LEU A 143 -13.53 -16.52 -6.68
C LEU A 143 -14.46 -17.74 -6.77
N LYS A 144 -14.25 -18.76 -5.93
CA LYS A 144 -15.12 -19.95 -5.87
C LYS A 144 -16.56 -19.60 -5.47
N ALA A 145 -16.73 -18.68 -4.52
CA ALA A 145 -18.08 -18.24 -4.11
C ALA A 145 -18.81 -17.51 -5.25
N LEU A 146 -18.08 -16.85 -6.15
CA LEU A 146 -18.60 -16.22 -7.37
C LEU A 146 -18.72 -17.19 -8.55
N GLY A 147 -18.41 -18.49 -8.37
CA GLY A 147 -18.47 -19.51 -9.42
C GLY A 147 -17.36 -19.38 -10.47
N SER A 148 -16.24 -18.74 -10.13
CA SER A 148 -15.10 -18.54 -11.04
C SER A 148 -13.94 -19.49 -10.73
N GLU A 149 -13.38 -20.09 -11.78
CA GLU A 149 -12.15 -20.88 -11.76
C GLU A 149 -10.93 -20.10 -12.28
N ALA A 150 -11.00 -18.76 -12.25
CA ALA A 150 -9.92 -17.89 -12.68
C ALA A 150 -8.63 -18.15 -11.88
N GLN A 151 -7.49 -18.02 -12.56
CA GLN A 151 -6.16 -18.19 -11.98
C GLN A 151 -5.78 -16.99 -11.12
N ILE A 152 -4.93 -17.23 -10.11
CA ILE A 152 -4.41 -16.20 -9.21
C ILE A 152 -2.91 -16.02 -9.43
N VAL A 153 -2.51 -14.77 -9.69
CA VAL A 153 -1.11 -14.35 -9.69
C VAL A 153 -0.81 -13.59 -8.41
N ALA A 154 0.04 -14.13 -7.55
CA ALA A 154 0.50 -13.43 -6.35
C ALA A 154 1.65 -12.47 -6.69
N LYS A 155 1.48 -11.18 -6.40
CA LYS A 155 2.51 -10.16 -6.65
C LYS A 155 3.39 -10.02 -5.40
N ILE A 156 4.68 -10.36 -5.56
CA ILE A 156 5.68 -10.28 -4.51
C ILE A 156 6.30 -8.88 -4.54
N GLU A 157 5.82 -8.00 -3.67
CA GLU A 157 6.15 -6.58 -3.61
C GLU A 157 6.59 -6.14 -2.20
N LYS A 158 6.43 -7.03 -1.22
CA LYS A 158 6.71 -6.74 0.20
C LYS A 158 7.74 -7.71 0.76
N PRO A 159 8.72 -7.24 1.58
CA PRO A 159 9.67 -8.12 2.25
C PRO A 159 9.01 -9.19 3.13
N GLN A 160 7.82 -8.92 3.66
CA GLN A 160 7.04 -9.85 4.47
C GLN A 160 6.69 -11.14 3.69
N ALA A 161 6.40 -11.02 2.38
CA ALA A 161 6.10 -12.17 1.53
C ALA A 161 7.25 -13.20 1.47
N LEU A 162 8.49 -12.76 1.63
CA LEU A 162 9.65 -13.66 1.60
C LEU A 162 9.68 -14.65 2.76
N LYS A 163 9.01 -14.33 3.88
CA LYS A 163 8.94 -15.21 5.05
C LYS A 163 7.95 -16.36 4.85
N ASP A 164 6.98 -16.20 3.95
CA ASP A 164 5.91 -17.15 3.64
C ASP A 164 5.91 -17.57 2.16
N LEU A 165 7.05 -17.38 1.48
CA LEU A 165 7.15 -17.46 0.02
C LEU A 165 6.73 -18.82 -0.54
N GLU A 166 7.19 -19.93 0.07
CA GLU A 166 6.83 -21.28 -0.36
C GLU A 166 5.32 -21.50 -0.30
N ALA A 167 4.70 -21.14 0.82
CA ALA A 167 3.26 -21.29 0.99
C ALA A 167 2.46 -20.37 0.05
N ILE A 168 2.96 -19.17 -0.25
CA ILE A 168 2.36 -18.25 -1.25
C ILE A 168 2.41 -18.89 -2.64
N ILE A 169 3.56 -19.47 -3.03
CA ILE A 169 3.73 -20.16 -4.33
C ILE A 169 2.75 -21.34 -4.44
N GLU A 170 2.64 -22.15 -3.39
CA GLU A 170 1.72 -23.30 -3.38
C GLU A 170 0.23 -22.87 -3.45
N ALA A 171 -0.15 -21.75 -2.88
CA ALA A 171 -1.52 -21.26 -2.86
C ALA A 171 -1.93 -20.54 -4.16
N SER A 172 -0.97 -20.07 -4.97
CA SER A 172 -1.19 -19.31 -6.21
C SER A 172 -0.98 -20.19 -7.45
N ASP A 173 -1.46 -19.73 -8.61
CA ASP A 173 -1.21 -20.39 -9.89
C ASP A 173 0.06 -19.87 -10.55
N ALA A 174 0.46 -18.63 -10.21
CA ALA A 174 1.70 -18.02 -10.62
C ALA A 174 2.13 -16.93 -9.62
N VAL A 175 3.39 -16.51 -9.69
CA VAL A 175 3.92 -15.38 -8.93
C VAL A 175 4.48 -14.33 -9.89
N MET A 176 4.39 -13.06 -9.48
CA MET A 176 4.95 -11.93 -10.21
C MET A 176 5.85 -11.15 -9.26
N VAL A 177 7.13 -11.00 -9.62
CA VAL A 177 8.02 -10.07 -8.94
C VAL A 177 7.80 -8.69 -9.55
N ALA A 178 7.13 -7.82 -8.82
CA ALA A 178 6.80 -6.48 -9.27
C ALA A 178 7.81 -5.45 -8.73
N ARG A 179 7.96 -4.35 -9.48
CA ARG A 179 8.85 -3.24 -9.11
C ARG A 179 8.17 -2.30 -8.13
#